data_35e834772e338910a47b77a667b15aa6
#
_entry.id   35e834772e338910a47b77a667b15aa6
#
_cell.length_a   1.000
_cell.length_b   1.000
_cell.length_c   1.000
_cell.angle_alpha   90.00
_cell.angle_beta   90.00
_cell.angle_gamma   90.00
#
_symmetry.space_group_name_H-M   'P 1'
#
loop_
_entity.id
_entity.type
_entity.pdbx_description
1 polymer ?
#
loop_
_entity_poly.entity_id
_entity_poly.type
_entity_poly.pdbx_seq_one_letter_code
_entity_poly.pdbx_strand_id
1 'polypeptide(L)'
;MFWPLQENIVGNDDLDLLVTFIRETKRFTQFTKVRDFEAAYSEWMGCKHSVFVNSGSSANLLMIYAAAERYGWQPGDEVIVPALTWPTTVTPVMQAGFTPVFVDANLQDFAMDYDQLAAKITDKTRAIFLVHILGFPADVARVKQIIGDRDIVLLEDTCETQGGTIDGVKVGNFGLGSSFSFYWGHHMTTVEGGMICTNDEEFYKLNVLKRSHGLARELPAHYQESIRQEHADIDFQFLFLTDGFNFRNTEFNAVLGLSQLPKLDGFIRQRNLNYDRFLEICRRYPEELVTLDHPGRSSFVLPFVMKDGEKKQPFQALIRESGIESRPLISGNLLQQPFLNKYYVPGQYDVADMLHRNAFYIGNNQFVNEDRLDVLDGLMRQFFDR
;
A
#
# COMPACT_ATOMS: atom_id res chain seq x y z
N MET A 1 -0.92 -30.11 7.80
CA MET A 1 -0.18 -29.17 6.94
C MET A 1 -0.27 -27.80 7.59
N PHE A 2 0.82 -27.02 7.64
CA PHE A 2 0.76 -25.64 8.13
C PHE A 2 0.78 -24.67 6.93
N TRP A 3 -0.19 -23.76 6.87
CA TRP A 3 -0.30 -22.73 5.85
C TRP A 3 -0.30 -21.36 6.54
N PRO A 4 0.87 -20.71 6.68
CA PRO A 4 0.98 -19.41 7.32
C PRO A 4 0.43 -18.30 6.42
N LEU A 5 0.16 -17.14 6.99
CA LEU A 5 -0.20 -15.93 6.24
C LEU A 5 0.90 -15.52 5.27
N GLN A 6 2.15 -15.64 5.70
CA GLN A 6 3.34 -15.33 4.89
C GLN A 6 4.46 -16.32 5.21
N GLU A 7 5.18 -16.70 4.18
CA GLU A 7 6.41 -17.49 4.29
C GLU A 7 7.64 -16.62 4.07
N ASN A 8 8.82 -17.13 4.50
CA ASN A 8 10.06 -16.42 4.24
C ASN A 8 10.38 -16.41 2.74
N ILE A 9 10.35 -15.23 2.15
CA ILE A 9 10.66 -15.02 0.73
C ILE A 9 12.12 -14.63 0.48
N VAL A 10 12.89 -14.40 1.56
CA VAL A 10 14.33 -14.11 1.48
C VAL A 10 15.08 -15.43 1.32
N GLY A 11 15.63 -15.65 0.14
CA GLY A 11 16.39 -16.86 -0.21
C GLY A 11 17.86 -16.76 0.15
N ASN A 12 18.59 -17.87 -0.04
CA ASN A 12 20.04 -17.91 0.20
C ASN A 12 20.80 -16.95 -0.72
N ASP A 13 20.37 -16.77 -1.95
CA ASP A 13 20.93 -15.82 -2.90
C ASP A 13 20.82 -14.37 -2.43
N ASP A 14 19.69 -13.99 -1.80
CA ASP A 14 19.51 -12.69 -1.17
C ASP A 14 20.46 -12.49 0.01
N LEU A 15 20.60 -13.54 0.83
CA LEU A 15 21.51 -13.54 2.00
C LEU A 15 22.98 -13.47 1.59
N ASP A 16 23.39 -14.21 0.56
CA ASP A 16 24.76 -14.21 0.06
C ASP A 16 25.17 -12.83 -0.49
N LEU A 17 24.26 -12.16 -1.21
CA LEU A 17 24.46 -10.77 -1.65
C LEU A 17 24.61 -9.82 -0.47
N LEU A 18 23.78 -9.95 0.55
CA LEU A 18 23.85 -9.12 1.75
C LEU A 18 25.15 -9.36 2.53
N VAL A 19 25.57 -10.61 2.71
CA VAL A 19 26.83 -10.97 3.38
C VAL A 19 28.04 -10.41 2.62
N THR A 20 28.02 -10.52 1.29
CA THR A 20 29.08 -9.95 0.43
C THR A 20 29.15 -8.45 0.59
N PHE A 21 28.02 -7.76 0.51
CA PHE A 21 27.93 -6.31 0.71
C PHE A 21 28.46 -5.88 2.09
N ILE A 22 28.09 -6.60 3.18
CA ILE A 22 28.56 -6.30 4.54
C ILE A 22 30.08 -6.37 4.66
N ARG A 23 30.71 -7.33 3.97
CA ARG A 23 32.19 -7.53 4.02
C ARG A 23 32.95 -6.48 3.19
N GLU A 24 32.36 -5.97 2.13
CA GLU A 24 33.04 -5.09 1.16
C GLU A 24 32.78 -3.61 1.42
N THR A 25 31.63 -3.26 2.03
CA THR A 25 31.27 -1.85 2.24
C THR A 25 31.81 -1.28 3.54
N LYS A 26 31.98 0.05 3.55
CA LYS A 26 32.32 0.83 4.77
C LYS A 26 31.19 1.76 5.21
N ARG A 27 30.08 1.81 4.41
CA ARG A 27 28.96 2.71 4.69
C ARG A 27 27.64 1.95 4.61
N PHE A 28 26.92 1.92 5.71
CA PHE A 28 25.68 1.16 5.90
C PHE A 28 24.43 2.03 5.94
N THR A 29 24.57 3.32 6.24
CA THR A 29 23.48 4.29 6.17
C THR A 29 23.18 4.62 4.72
N GLN A 30 22.05 5.26 4.45
CA GLN A 30 21.62 5.69 3.12
C GLN A 30 22.75 6.24 2.24
N PHE A 31 22.98 5.60 1.09
CA PHE A 31 24.03 6.01 0.16
C PHE A 31 23.72 5.50 -1.28
N THR A 32 24.68 4.79 -1.91
CA THR A 32 24.58 4.39 -3.33
C THR A 32 23.55 3.29 -3.59
N LYS A 33 23.49 2.26 -2.74
CA LYS A 33 22.52 1.16 -2.92
C LYS A 33 21.08 1.62 -2.78
N VAL A 34 20.83 2.58 -1.91
CA VAL A 34 19.51 3.21 -1.84
C VAL A 34 19.18 3.90 -3.17
N ARG A 35 20.10 4.66 -3.75
CA ARG A 35 19.88 5.31 -5.06
C ARG A 35 19.74 4.30 -6.20
N ASP A 36 20.57 3.24 -6.21
CA ASP A 36 20.46 2.16 -7.18
C ASP A 36 19.09 1.50 -7.12
N PHE A 37 18.56 1.25 -5.90
CA PHE A 37 17.24 0.65 -5.72
C PHE A 37 16.12 1.62 -6.11
N GLU A 38 16.22 2.91 -5.77
CA GLU A 38 15.28 3.95 -6.21
C GLU A 38 15.19 4.01 -7.74
N ALA A 39 16.33 3.99 -8.43
CA ALA A 39 16.39 4.00 -9.89
C ALA A 39 15.80 2.72 -10.51
N ALA A 40 16.19 1.55 -10.01
CA ALA A 40 15.66 0.27 -10.48
C ALA A 40 14.15 0.13 -10.26
N TYR A 41 13.66 0.61 -9.10
CA TYR A 41 12.23 0.58 -8.80
C TYR A 41 11.45 1.55 -9.68
N SER A 42 11.99 2.75 -9.97
CA SER A 42 11.39 3.70 -10.91
C SER A 42 11.26 3.08 -12.31
N GLU A 43 12.30 2.39 -12.79
CA GLU A 43 12.26 1.70 -14.08
C GLU A 43 11.20 0.59 -14.10
N TRP A 44 11.18 -0.27 -13.07
CA TRP A 44 10.18 -1.33 -12.95
C TRP A 44 8.76 -0.77 -12.86
N MET A 45 8.57 0.30 -12.09
CA MET A 45 7.26 0.94 -11.88
C MET A 45 6.78 1.70 -13.13
N GLY A 46 7.70 2.24 -13.93
CA GLY A 46 7.40 3.10 -15.06
C GLY A 46 7.10 4.54 -14.63
N CYS A 47 7.72 5.02 -13.54
CA CYS A 47 7.65 6.40 -13.07
C CYS A 47 9.00 7.10 -13.20
N LYS A 48 9.01 8.44 -13.05
CA LYS A 48 10.25 9.23 -13.15
C LYS A 48 11.11 9.15 -11.90
N HIS A 49 10.49 9.12 -10.73
CA HIS A 49 11.19 9.27 -9.47
C HIS A 49 10.64 8.31 -8.41
N SER A 50 11.56 7.77 -7.62
CA SER A 50 11.27 6.98 -6.43
C SER A 50 12.07 7.49 -5.24
N VAL A 51 11.49 7.41 -4.03
CA VAL A 51 12.12 7.80 -2.77
C VAL A 51 11.98 6.66 -1.78
N PHE A 52 13.08 5.98 -1.47
CA PHE A 52 13.10 4.84 -0.55
C PHE A 52 13.11 5.31 0.90
N VAL A 53 12.15 4.83 1.69
CA VAL A 53 11.93 5.16 3.10
C VAL A 53 11.86 3.90 3.96
N ASN A 54 11.86 4.08 5.28
CA ASN A 54 11.93 2.96 6.24
C ASN A 54 10.63 2.17 6.40
N SER A 55 9.49 2.62 5.84
CA SER A 55 8.23 1.86 5.83
C SER A 55 7.22 2.48 4.87
N GLY A 56 6.18 1.71 4.45
CA GLY A 56 5.02 2.24 3.74
C GLY A 56 4.26 3.29 4.54
N SER A 57 4.23 3.14 5.87
CA SER A 57 3.63 4.12 6.78
C SER A 57 4.33 5.48 6.72
N SER A 58 5.67 5.48 6.69
CA SER A 58 6.46 6.69 6.52
C SER A 58 6.29 7.30 5.12
N ALA A 59 6.10 6.46 4.09
CA ALA A 59 5.80 6.93 2.74
C ALA A 59 4.47 7.70 2.73
N ASN A 60 3.41 7.15 3.31
CA ASN A 60 2.12 7.82 3.44
C ASN A 60 2.23 9.16 4.18
N LEU A 61 2.98 9.18 5.28
CA LEU A 61 3.16 10.40 6.07
C LEU A 61 3.89 11.48 5.28
N LEU A 62 5.01 11.13 4.62
CA LEU A 62 5.77 12.07 3.81
C LEU A 62 4.95 12.63 2.64
N MET A 63 4.16 11.79 1.96
CA MET A 63 3.32 12.24 0.86
C MET A 63 2.31 13.32 1.29
N ILE A 64 1.68 13.16 2.46
CA ILE A 64 0.74 14.16 3.01
C ILE A 64 1.47 15.47 3.32
N TYR A 65 2.62 15.43 4.01
CA TYR A 65 3.38 16.64 4.35
C TYR A 65 3.97 17.33 3.12
N ALA A 66 4.46 16.56 2.14
CA ALA A 66 4.99 17.12 0.90
C ALA A 66 3.90 17.75 0.02
N ALA A 67 2.73 17.11 -0.08
CA ALA A 67 1.59 17.66 -0.79
C ALA A 67 1.06 18.93 -0.11
N ALA A 68 0.94 18.91 1.22
CA ALA A 68 0.50 20.05 2.00
C ALA A 68 1.40 21.27 1.80
N GLU A 69 2.72 21.10 1.85
CA GLU A 69 3.67 22.18 1.60
C GLU A 69 3.59 22.70 0.17
N ARG A 70 3.56 21.77 -0.82
CA ARG A 70 3.52 22.13 -2.24
C ARG A 70 2.30 22.96 -2.61
N TYR A 71 1.13 22.61 -2.05
CA TYR A 71 -0.16 23.24 -2.40
C TYR A 71 -0.67 24.21 -1.33
N GLY A 72 0.11 24.45 -0.28
CA GLY A 72 -0.21 25.43 0.76
C GLY A 72 -1.45 25.08 1.58
N TRP A 73 -1.68 23.79 1.87
CA TRP A 73 -2.85 23.35 2.67
C TRP A 73 -2.80 23.92 4.08
N GLN A 74 -3.98 24.18 4.63
CA GLN A 74 -4.11 24.78 5.94
C GLN A 74 -4.72 23.82 6.96
N PRO A 75 -4.43 23.97 8.27
CA PRO A 75 -5.07 23.19 9.30
C PRO A 75 -6.61 23.26 9.17
N GLY A 76 -7.26 22.09 9.19
CA GLY A 76 -8.70 21.95 9.00
C GLY A 76 -9.14 21.75 7.55
N ASP A 77 -8.25 21.82 6.57
CA ASP A 77 -8.51 21.31 5.22
C ASP A 77 -8.81 19.81 5.29
N GLU A 78 -9.56 19.32 4.31
CA GLU A 78 -10.10 17.97 4.29
C GLU A 78 -9.33 17.07 3.34
N VAL A 79 -9.07 15.82 3.79
CA VAL A 79 -8.55 14.75 2.95
C VAL A 79 -9.54 13.58 3.02
N ILE A 80 -10.04 13.16 1.86
CA ILE A 80 -10.95 12.02 1.78
C ILE A 80 -10.16 10.72 1.88
N VAL A 81 -10.61 9.81 2.74
CA VAL A 81 -9.97 8.52 3.06
C VAL A 81 -11.00 7.39 3.14
N PRO A 82 -10.66 6.12 2.81
CA PRO A 82 -11.60 5.02 2.95
C PRO A 82 -11.81 4.59 4.40
N ALA A 83 -13.01 4.09 4.71
CA ALA A 83 -13.33 3.46 6.00
C ALA A 83 -12.72 2.06 6.14
N LEU A 84 -12.49 1.37 5.00
CA LEU A 84 -11.80 0.08 4.94
C LEU A 84 -10.35 0.32 4.47
N THR A 85 -9.40 0.36 5.39
CA THR A 85 -7.98 0.54 5.07
C THR A 85 -7.10 0.20 6.27
N TRP A 86 -5.79 0.25 6.06
CA TRP A 86 -4.81 0.23 7.15
C TRP A 86 -4.73 1.60 7.86
N PRO A 87 -4.51 1.65 9.17
CA PRO A 87 -4.52 2.92 9.93
C PRO A 87 -3.60 4.01 9.37
N THR A 88 -2.46 3.62 8.78
CA THR A 88 -1.46 4.58 8.30
C THR A 88 -1.77 5.21 6.93
N THR A 89 -2.92 4.94 6.34
CA THR A 89 -3.51 5.78 5.28
C THR A 89 -4.24 6.99 5.90
N VAL A 90 -4.81 6.83 7.10
CA VAL A 90 -5.64 7.85 7.77
C VAL A 90 -4.86 8.70 8.77
N THR A 91 -4.03 8.05 9.61
CA THR A 91 -3.31 8.76 10.69
C THR A 91 -2.40 9.89 10.20
N PRO A 92 -1.73 9.82 9.04
CA PRO A 92 -0.97 10.94 8.49
C PRO A 92 -1.78 12.21 8.28
N VAL A 93 -3.04 12.08 7.84
CA VAL A 93 -3.96 13.20 7.66
C VAL A 93 -4.19 13.91 8.99
N MET A 94 -4.46 13.13 10.05
CA MET A 94 -4.69 13.66 11.41
C MET A 94 -3.41 14.25 12.02
N GLN A 95 -2.26 13.60 11.83
CA GLN A 95 -0.97 14.03 12.34
C GLN A 95 -0.49 15.35 11.71
N ALA A 96 -0.83 15.57 10.44
CA ALA A 96 -0.57 16.82 9.74
C ALA A 96 -1.57 17.95 10.05
N GLY A 97 -2.57 17.69 10.91
CA GLY A 97 -3.57 18.69 11.33
C GLY A 97 -4.74 18.86 10.37
N PHE A 98 -4.90 17.94 9.40
CA PHE A 98 -6.03 17.94 8.47
C PHE A 98 -7.21 17.12 8.99
N THR A 99 -8.37 17.30 8.39
CA THR A 99 -9.59 16.60 8.75
C THR A 99 -9.77 15.39 7.82
N PRO A 100 -9.75 14.15 8.34
CA PRO A 100 -10.09 12.98 7.53
C PRO A 100 -11.61 12.97 7.28
N VAL A 101 -11.99 12.84 6.01
CA VAL A 101 -13.39 12.65 5.58
C VAL A 101 -13.53 11.22 5.10
N PHE A 102 -14.26 10.41 5.86
CA PHE A 102 -14.35 8.98 5.58
C PHE A 102 -15.43 8.66 4.54
N VAL A 103 -15.11 7.73 3.65
CA VAL A 103 -16.01 7.16 2.63
C VAL A 103 -16.14 5.67 2.85
N ASP A 104 -17.35 5.12 2.70
CA ASP A 104 -17.59 3.68 2.81
C ASP A 104 -16.83 2.90 1.74
N ALA A 105 -16.72 1.59 1.88
CA ALA A 105 -16.18 0.68 0.89
C ALA A 105 -17.24 0.33 -0.17
N ASN A 106 -16.79 -0.28 -1.27
CA ASN A 106 -17.66 -0.96 -2.24
C ASN A 106 -17.29 -2.45 -2.37
N LEU A 107 -18.14 -3.24 -3.03
CA LEU A 107 -17.93 -4.67 -3.24
C LEU A 107 -17.32 -5.01 -4.62
N GLN A 108 -17.04 -4.02 -5.46
CA GLN A 108 -16.49 -4.22 -6.79
C GLN A 108 -14.96 -4.30 -6.77
N ASP A 109 -14.32 -3.51 -5.92
CA ASP A 109 -12.87 -3.42 -5.78
C ASP A 109 -12.39 -3.24 -4.32
N PHE A 110 -13.32 -3.23 -3.35
CA PHE A 110 -13.11 -2.96 -1.93
C PHE A 110 -12.58 -1.55 -1.61
N ALA A 111 -12.37 -0.69 -2.58
CA ALA A 111 -11.90 0.66 -2.37
C ALA A 111 -12.99 1.57 -1.78
N MET A 112 -13.28 2.70 -2.41
CA MET A 112 -14.28 3.66 -1.91
C MET A 112 -15.63 3.47 -2.60
N ASP A 113 -16.73 3.74 -1.89
CA ASP A 113 -18.03 4.02 -2.52
C ASP A 113 -17.92 5.33 -3.32
N TYR A 114 -17.96 5.23 -4.64
CA TYR A 114 -17.72 6.36 -5.52
C TYR A 114 -18.85 7.39 -5.53
N ASP A 115 -20.09 6.99 -5.23
CA ASP A 115 -21.22 7.91 -5.13
C ASP A 115 -21.12 8.67 -3.79
N GLN A 116 -20.75 8.00 -2.71
CA GLN A 116 -20.47 8.65 -1.44
C GLN A 116 -19.25 9.57 -1.52
N LEU A 117 -18.20 9.16 -2.26
CA LEU A 117 -17.04 10.00 -2.54
C LEU A 117 -17.46 11.32 -3.19
N ALA A 118 -18.27 11.24 -4.27
CA ALA A 118 -18.75 12.43 -4.96
C ALA A 118 -19.57 13.36 -4.04
N ALA A 119 -20.41 12.79 -3.18
CA ALA A 119 -21.26 13.52 -2.26
C ALA A 119 -20.51 14.20 -1.10
N LYS A 120 -19.32 13.71 -0.74
CA LYS A 120 -18.53 14.23 0.39
C LYS A 120 -17.45 15.24 0.00
N ILE A 121 -17.31 15.57 -1.27
CA ILE A 121 -16.42 16.67 -1.71
C ILE A 121 -17.01 18.00 -1.28
N THR A 122 -16.18 18.84 -0.65
CA THR A 122 -16.50 20.21 -0.22
C THR A 122 -15.46 21.19 -0.75
N ASP A 123 -15.65 22.48 -0.52
CA ASP A 123 -14.67 23.53 -0.85
C ASP A 123 -13.37 23.42 -0.03
N LYS A 124 -13.39 22.63 1.05
CA LYS A 124 -12.22 22.34 1.91
C LYS A 124 -11.45 21.10 1.48
N THR A 125 -12.00 20.30 0.58
CA THR A 125 -11.35 19.06 0.11
C THR A 125 -10.09 19.40 -0.68
N ARG A 126 -8.93 18.92 -0.22
CA ARG A 126 -7.62 19.13 -0.86
C ARG A 126 -7.08 17.88 -1.53
N ALA A 127 -7.40 16.72 -0.98
CA ALA A 127 -6.94 15.46 -1.56
C ALA A 127 -7.94 14.32 -1.37
N ILE A 128 -7.79 13.33 -2.23
CA ILE A 128 -8.34 11.97 -2.05
C ILE A 128 -7.14 11.05 -1.89
N PHE A 129 -7.09 10.28 -0.79
CA PHE A 129 -6.11 9.25 -0.58
C PHE A 129 -6.74 7.90 -0.93
N LEU A 130 -6.60 7.51 -2.19
CA LEU A 130 -7.16 6.29 -2.75
C LEU A 130 -6.30 5.11 -2.37
N VAL A 131 -6.92 4.01 -1.95
CA VAL A 131 -6.22 2.76 -1.62
C VAL A 131 -6.57 1.69 -2.65
N HIS A 132 -5.53 1.08 -3.22
CA HIS A 132 -5.65 -0.15 -3.99
C HIS A 132 -5.49 -1.31 -3.02
N ILE A 133 -6.61 -1.91 -2.64
CA ILE A 133 -6.67 -2.75 -1.44
C ILE A 133 -6.61 -4.25 -1.78
N LEU A 134 -5.88 -5.04 -0.97
CA LEU A 134 -5.79 -6.51 -1.05
C LEU A 134 -5.32 -7.07 -2.42
N GLY A 135 -4.72 -6.21 -3.26
CA GLY A 135 -4.29 -6.59 -4.60
C GLY A 135 -5.27 -6.22 -5.70
N PHE A 136 -6.35 -5.49 -5.38
CA PHE A 136 -7.35 -5.04 -6.35
C PHE A 136 -7.16 -3.56 -6.69
N PRO A 137 -6.93 -3.23 -7.97
CA PRO A 137 -6.94 -1.85 -8.43
C PRO A 137 -8.31 -1.19 -8.20
N ALA A 138 -8.33 -0.02 -7.61
CA ALA A 138 -9.52 0.83 -7.51
C ALA A 138 -9.87 1.45 -8.88
N ASP A 139 -11.14 1.82 -9.09
CA ASP A 139 -11.56 2.52 -10.30
C ASP A 139 -11.07 3.98 -10.32
N VAL A 140 -9.80 4.15 -10.71
CA VAL A 140 -9.15 5.47 -10.81
C VAL A 140 -9.83 6.37 -11.84
N ALA A 141 -10.39 5.79 -12.92
CA ALA A 141 -11.08 6.57 -13.95
C ALA A 141 -12.32 7.25 -13.35
N ARG A 142 -13.08 6.52 -12.53
CA ARG A 142 -14.23 7.05 -11.81
C ARG A 142 -13.82 8.13 -10.82
N VAL A 143 -12.74 7.93 -10.06
CA VAL A 143 -12.21 8.95 -9.14
C VAL A 143 -11.81 10.20 -9.87
N LYS A 144 -11.08 10.10 -10.98
CA LYS A 144 -10.70 11.27 -11.81
C LYS A 144 -11.92 11.98 -12.40
N GLN A 145 -12.94 11.25 -12.84
CA GLN A 145 -14.20 11.83 -13.30
C GLN A 145 -14.90 12.62 -12.18
N ILE A 146 -14.89 12.08 -10.94
CA ILE A 146 -15.47 12.76 -9.77
C ILE A 146 -14.67 14.00 -9.42
N ILE A 147 -13.34 13.96 -9.47
CA ILE A 147 -12.50 15.14 -9.25
C ILE A 147 -12.83 16.23 -10.31
N GLY A 148 -12.93 15.86 -11.57
CA GLY A 148 -13.16 16.81 -12.67
C GLY A 148 -12.08 17.90 -12.71
N ASP A 149 -12.51 19.15 -12.85
CA ASP A 149 -11.63 20.33 -12.92
C ASP A 149 -11.30 20.94 -11.53
N ARG A 150 -11.63 20.25 -10.44
CA ARG A 150 -11.36 20.74 -9.08
C ARG A 150 -9.87 20.63 -8.76
N ASP A 151 -9.37 21.58 -7.97
CA ASP A 151 -8.01 21.54 -7.42
C ASP A 151 -7.93 20.54 -6.23
N ILE A 152 -8.12 19.26 -6.54
CA ILE A 152 -8.07 18.15 -5.59
C ILE A 152 -6.96 17.18 -6.01
N VAL A 153 -6.01 16.97 -5.12
CA VAL A 153 -4.87 16.07 -5.34
C VAL A 153 -5.30 14.61 -5.16
N LEU A 154 -4.94 13.74 -6.11
CA LEU A 154 -5.05 12.29 -5.95
C LEU A 154 -3.72 11.74 -5.43
N LEU A 155 -3.75 11.08 -4.27
CA LEU A 155 -2.66 10.25 -3.72
C LEU A 155 -3.10 8.79 -3.76
N GLU A 156 -2.16 7.88 -4.05
CA GLU A 156 -2.45 6.44 -4.15
C GLU A 156 -1.68 5.67 -3.08
N ASP A 157 -2.37 4.90 -2.26
CA ASP A 157 -1.76 3.89 -1.39
C ASP A 157 -1.81 2.55 -2.12
N THR A 158 -0.65 2.09 -2.59
CA THR A 158 -0.47 0.85 -3.35
C THR A 158 0.30 -0.22 -2.58
N CYS A 159 0.39 -0.07 -1.25
CA CYS A 159 1.15 -0.99 -0.41
C CYS A 159 0.71 -2.46 -0.57
N GLU A 160 -0.56 -2.71 -0.80
CA GLU A 160 -1.13 -4.05 -0.94
C GLU A 160 -1.35 -4.50 -2.41
N THR A 161 -1.04 -3.62 -3.40
CA THR A 161 -1.37 -3.90 -4.82
C THR A 161 -0.18 -3.65 -5.74
N GLN A 162 1.01 -3.95 -5.25
CA GLN A 162 2.26 -3.80 -5.98
C GLN A 162 2.23 -4.58 -7.31
N GLY A 163 2.34 -3.88 -8.44
CA GLY A 163 2.27 -4.45 -9.78
C GLY A 163 0.86 -4.71 -10.32
N GLY A 164 -0.20 -4.31 -9.58
CA GLY A 164 -1.55 -4.25 -10.14
C GLY A 164 -1.62 -3.26 -11.30
N THR A 165 -2.53 -3.47 -12.26
CA THR A 165 -2.60 -2.66 -13.49
C THR A 165 -4.03 -2.23 -13.83
N ILE A 166 -4.14 -1.06 -14.45
CA ILE A 166 -5.35 -0.59 -15.14
C ILE A 166 -4.93 -0.27 -16.56
N ASP A 167 -5.52 -0.94 -17.55
CA ASP A 167 -5.20 -0.78 -18.98
C ASP A 167 -3.68 -0.91 -19.28
N GLY A 168 -3.01 -1.83 -18.58
CA GLY A 168 -1.58 -2.10 -18.73
C GLY A 168 -0.65 -1.12 -18.01
N VAL A 169 -1.17 -0.07 -17.38
CA VAL A 169 -0.39 0.87 -16.55
C VAL A 169 -0.45 0.43 -15.08
N LYS A 170 0.71 0.31 -14.43
CA LYS A 170 0.76 -0.05 -13.02
C LYS A 170 0.09 1.00 -12.14
N VAL A 171 -0.76 0.54 -11.19
CA VAL A 171 -1.36 1.44 -10.17
C VAL A 171 -0.26 2.14 -9.37
N GLY A 172 -0.54 3.37 -8.96
CA GLY A 172 0.46 4.27 -8.38
C GLY A 172 1.08 5.25 -9.39
N ASN A 173 0.68 5.18 -10.69
CA ASN A 173 1.08 6.13 -11.73
C ASN A 173 -0.04 7.11 -12.11
N PHE A 174 -1.13 7.11 -11.40
CA PHE A 174 -2.31 7.89 -11.81
C PHE A 174 -2.49 9.20 -11.04
N GLY A 175 -1.98 9.28 -9.81
CA GLY A 175 -2.03 10.46 -8.94
C GLY A 175 -0.77 11.31 -8.94
N LEU A 176 -0.69 12.27 -8.01
CA LEU A 176 0.51 13.07 -7.74
C LEU A 176 1.67 12.19 -7.28
N GLY A 177 1.38 11.20 -6.47
CA GLY A 177 2.34 10.23 -5.96
C GLY A 177 1.66 9.02 -5.34
N SER A 178 2.45 7.98 -5.14
CA SER A 178 1.98 6.72 -4.60
C SER A 178 2.96 6.14 -3.58
N SER A 179 2.45 5.37 -2.63
CA SER A 179 3.22 4.65 -1.63
C SER A 179 3.22 3.15 -1.86
N PHE A 180 4.34 2.53 -1.52
CA PHE A 180 4.55 1.08 -1.52
C PHE A 180 5.16 0.64 -0.20
N SER A 181 4.91 -0.60 0.20
CA SER A 181 5.51 -1.21 1.39
C SER A 181 6.30 -2.45 1.02
N PHE A 182 7.46 -2.60 1.67
CA PHE A 182 8.33 -3.76 1.55
C PHE A 182 8.48 -4.47 2.90
N TYR A 183 7.45 -4.35 3.75
CA TYR A 183 7.37 -5.13 4.97
C TYR A 183 7.32 -6.64 4.65
N TRP A 184 7.72 -7.46 5.58
CA TRP A 184 7.78 -8.92 5.46
C TRP A 184 6.57 -9.58 4.78
N GLY A 185 5.36 -9.10 5.01
CA GLY A 185 4.12 -9.68 4.49
C GLY A 185 3.73 -9.27 3.08
N HIS A 186 4.49 -8.42 2.40
CA HIS A 186 4.15 -7.89 1.08
C HIS A 186 4.66 -8.75 -0.08
N HIS A 187 4.44 -8.30 -1.34
CA HIS A 187 4.81 -9.05 -2.55
C HIS A 187 6.31 -9.29 -2.67
N MET A 188 7.12 -8.30 -2.28
CA MET A 188 8.56 -8.39 -2.06
C MET A 188 8.90 -7.78 -0.70
N THR A 189 10.07 -8.08 -0.17
CA THR A 189 10.48 -7.52 1.12
C THR A 189 11.90 -6.95 1.10
N THR A 190 12.07 -5.89 1.88
CA THR A 190 13.39 -5.39 2.29
C THR A 190 13.58 -5.56 3.81
N VAL A 191 12.86 -6.53 4.43
CA VAL A 191 12.61 -6.70 5.87
C VAL A 191 11.68 -5.59 6.37
N GLU A 192 12.16 -4.38 6.38
CA GLU A 192 11.41 -3.13 6.58
C GLU A 192 11.73 -2.17 5.44
N GLY A 193 10.73 -1.46 4.93
CA GLY A 193 10.91 -0.48 3.87
C GLY A 193 9.61 0.01 3.27
N GLY A 194 9.71 1.12 2.56
CA GLY A 194 8.65 1.68 1.74
C GLY A 194 9.23 2.51 0.61
N MET A 195 8.42 2.80 -0.39
CA MET A 195 8.79 3.65 -1.52
C MET A 195 7.70 4.67 -1.78
N ILE A 196 8.11 5.88 -2.15
CA ILE A 196 7.23 6.87 -2.77
C ILE A 196 7.59 6.94 -4.24
N CYS A 197 6.58 6.83 -5.13
CA CYS A 197 6.78 7.01 -6.57
C CYS A 197 6.01 8.23 -7.05
N THR A 198 6.60 8.98 -8.00
CA THR A 198 5.96 10.15 -8.58
C THR A 198 6.54 10.51 -9.95
N ASN A 199 5.74 11.18 -10.77
CA ASN A 199 6.16 11.79 -12.03
C ASN A 199 6.37 13.31 -11.89
N ASP A 200 6.09 13.88 -10.71
CA ASP A 200 6.21 15.29 -10.40
C ASP A 200 7.54 15.60 -9.72
N GLU A 201 8.33 16.48 -10.32
CA GLU A 201 9.68 16.80 -9.88
C GLU A 201 9.72 17.57 -8.55
N GLU A 202 8.81 18.51 -8.35
CA GLU A 202 8.78 19.31 -7.12
C GLU A 202 8.31 18.46 -5.93
N PHE A 203 7.31 17.61 -6.16
CA PHE A 203 6.87 16.65 -5.16
C PHE A 203 7.98 15.65 -4.79
N TYR A 204 8.76 15.19 -5.78
CA TYR A 204 9.94 14.35 -5.55
C TYR A 204 10.96 15.05 -4.63
N LYS A 205 11.35 16.29 -4.97
CA LYS A 205 12.32 17.09 -4.18
C LYS A 205 11.85 17.24 -2.73
N LEU A 206 10.58 17.59 -2.52
CA LEU A 206 10.01 17.73 -1.17
C LEU A 206 10.08 16.43 -0.39
N ASN A 207 9.74 15.29 -1.01
CA ASN A 207 9.83 13.99 -0.35
C ASN A 207 11.28 13.60 0.01
N VAL A 208 12.26 13.88 -0.86
CA VAL A 208 13.69 13.68 -0.57
C VAL A 208 14.15 14.53 0.61
N LEU A 209 13.79 15.80 0.62
CA LEU A 209 14.11 16.73 1.70
C LEU A 209 13.48 16.28 3.02
N LYS A 210 12.16 16.07 3.01
CA LYS A 210 11.40 15.70 4.22
C LYS A 210 11.79 14.33 4.78
N ARG A 211 12.23 13.39 3.94
CA ARG A 211 12.81 12.12 4.39
C ARG A 211 14.04 12.31 5.28
N SER A 212 14.80 13.38 5.06
CA SER A 212 16.13 13.60 5.61
C SER A 212 16.28 14.99 6.23
N HIS A 213 15.44 15.35 7.18
CA HIS A 213 15.50 16.59 7.97
C HIS A 213 15.35 17.90 7.19
N GLY A 214 15.00 17.89 5.91
CA GLY A 214 15.00 19.07 5.05
C GLY A 214 16.38 19.45 4.48
N LEU A 215 17.38 18.58 4.57
CA LEU A 215 18.77 18.86 4.17
C LEU A 215 18.93 18.97 2.65
N ALA A 216 19.42 20.12 2.18
CA ALA A 216 19.68 20.39 0.75
C ALA A 216 20.67 19.41 0.12
N ARG A 217 21.68 18.95 0.85
CA ARG A 217 22.70 18.00 0.38
C ARG A 217 22.15 16.60 0.03
N GLU A 218 20.94 16.26 0.46
CA GLU A 218 20.29 14.98 0.15
C GLU A 218 19.65 14.98 -1.25
N LEU A 219 19.40 16.15 -1.83
CA LEU A 219 18.94 16.27 -3.20
C LEU A 219 19.99 15.74 -4.19
N PRO A 220 19.60 15.24 -5.37
CA PRO A 220 20.52 14.92 -6.46
C PRO A 220 21.45 16.08 -6.83
N ALA A 221 22.68 15.77 -7.21
CA ALA A 221 23.75 16.76 -7.40
C ALA A 221 23.38 17.90 -8.37
N HIS A 222 22.58 17.61 -9.41
CA HIS A 222 22.19 18.61 -10.41
C HIS A 222 21.25 19.70 -9.86
N TYR A 223 20.59 19.50 -8.71
CA TYR A 223 19.82 20.55 -8.02
C TYR A 223 20.68 21.38 -7.03
N GLN A 224 21.83 20.85 -6.62
CA GLN A 224 22.56 21.45 -5.50
C GLN A 224 23.28 22.75 -5.84
N GLU A 225 23.72 22.93 -7.10
CA GLU A 225 24.55 24.09 -7.47
C GLU A 225 23.79 25.41 -7.38
N SER A 226 22.57 25.48 -7.92
CA SER A 226 21.73 26.69 -7.82
C SER A 226 21.39 27.02 -6.37
N ILE A 227 21.10 26.00 -5.56
CA ILE A 227 20.79 26.16 -4.12
C ILE A 227 22.01 26.71 -3.35
N ARG A 228 23.23 26.25 -3.68
CA ARG A 228 24.47 26.79 -3.07
C ARG A 228 24.67 28.25 -3.38
N GLN A 229 24.35 28.66 -4.60
CA GLN A 229 24.48 30.06 -5.03
C GLN A 229 23.45 30.95 -4.35
N GLU A 230 22.23 30.47 -4.20
CA GLU A 230 21.14 31.19 -3.55
C GLU A 230 21.35 31.37 -2.05
N HIS A 231 22.03 30.42 -1.39
CA HIS A 231 22.30 30.44 0.07
C HIS A 231 23.79 30.42 0.36
N ALA A 232 24.57 31.26 -0.32
CA ALA A 232 26.04 31.27 -0.24
C ALA A 232 26.62 31.63 1.15
N ASP A 233 25.82 32.21 2.01
CA ASP A 233 26.13 32.59 3.38
C ASP A 233 25.92 31.46 4.40
N ILE A 234 25.35 30.33 3.99
CA ILE A 234 25.10 29.17 4.86
C ILE A 234 25.98 28.00 4.44
N ASP A 235 26.59 27.31 5.42
CA ASP A 235 27.28 26.04 5.13
C ASP A 235 26.34 25.03 4.53
N PHE A 236 26.57 24.68 3.27
CA PHE A 236 25.72 23.77 2.51
C PHE A 236 25.54 22.40 3.17
N GLN A 237 26.50 21.95 3.98
CA GLN A 237 26.38 20.67 4.71
C GLN A 237 25.27 20.70 5.77
N PHE A 238 24.89 21.90 6.21
CA PHE A 238 23.86 22.14 7.22
C PHE A 238 22.79 23.12 6.75
N LEU A 239 22.59 23.20 5.43
CA LEU A 239 21.49 23.98 4.84
C LEU A 239 20.20 23.15 4.87
N PHE A 240 19.19 23.64 5.59
CA PHE A 240 17.87 23.07 5.68
C PHE A 240 16.89 23.94 4.89
N LEU A 241 16.27 23.38 3.85
CA LEU A 241 15.34 24.12 2.97
C LEU A 241 13.89 24.06 3.45
N THR A 242 13.56 23.05 4.24
CA THR A 242 12.23 22.83 4.84
C THR A 242 12.41 22.07 6.15
N ASP A 243 11.32 21.92 6.90
CA ASP A 243 11.25 20.95 7.99
C ASP A 243 11.27 19.51 7.44
N GLY A 244 11.49 18.53 8.30
CA GLY A 244 11.51 17.15 7.86
C GLY A 244 11.71 16.14 8.98
N PHE A 245 11.70 14.88 8.56
CA PHE A 245 11.83 13.73 9.44
C PHE A 245 13.17 13.01 9.24
N ASN A 246 13.39 11.95 9.98
CA ASN A 246 14.45 10.99 9.70
C ASN A 246 13.83 9.63 9.35
N PHE A 247 13.37 9.50 8.10
CA PHE A 247 12.77 8.27 7.56
C PHE A 247 13.65 7.60 6.52
N ARG A 248 14.96 7.91 6.58
CA ARG A 248 15.95 7.24 5.72
C ARG A 248 15.95 5.74 5.97
N ASN A 249 16.09 4.97 4.90
CA ASN A 249 16.35 3.55 4.99
C ASN A 249 17.87 3.28 4.86
N THR A 250 18.28 2.04 5.06
CA THR A 250 19.69 1.64 5.07
C THR A 250 20.11 1.00 3.74
N GLU A 251 21.42 0.95 3.51
CA GLU A 251 21.99 0.21 2.37
C GLU A 251 21.69 -1.30 2.45
N PHE A 252 21.55 -1.89 3.66
CA PHE A 252 21.17 -3.31 3.81
C PHE A 252 19.81 -3.61 3.19
N ASN A 253 18.83 -2.78 3.52
CA ASN A 253 17.47 -2.93 3.00
C ASN A 253 17.44 -2.70 1.49
N ALA A 254 18.24 -1.76 0.97
CA ALA A 254 18.32 -1.50 -0.47
C ALA A 254 18.97 -2.66 -1.23
N VAL A 255 20.01 -3.31 -0.68
CA VAL A 255 20.63 -4.52 -1.28
C VAL A 255 19.60 -5.64 -1.38
N LEU A 256 18.80 -5.87 -0.34
CA LEU A 256 17.71 -6.85 -0.41
C LEU A 256 16.67 -6.45 -1.46
N GLY A 257 16.30 -5.17 -1.52
CA GLY A 257 15.38 -4.66 -2.53
C GLY A 257 15.87 -4.92 -3.96
N LEU A 258 17.14 -4.64 -4.24
CA LEU A 258 17.77 -4.92 -5.52
C LEU A 258 17.80 -6.42 -5.88
N SER A 259 17.92 -7.29 -4.88
CA SER A 259 17.87 -8.74 -5.08
C SER A 259 16.44 -9.26 -5.28
N GLN A 260 15.46 -8.70 -4.60
CA GLN A 260 14.06 -9.11 -4.67
C GLN A 260 13.33 -8.59 -5.92
N LEU A 261 13.64 -7.36 -6.36
CA LEU A 261 12.94 -6.69 -7.45
C LEU A 261 12.91 -7.51 -8.77
N PRO A 262 14.00 -8.16 -9.22
CA PRO A 262 13.95 -9.01 -10.40
C PRO A 262 13.04 -10.24 -10.29
N LYS A 263 12.71 -10.66 -9.07
CA LYS A 263 11.85 -11.81 -8.78
C LYS A 263 10.37 -11.43 -8.70
N LEU A 264 10.07 -10.14 -8.50
CA LEU A 264 8.75 -9.63 -8.15
C LEU A 264 7.66 -10.00 -9.16
N ASP A 265 7.90 -9.84 -10.47
CA ASP A 265 6.92 -10.20 -11.49
C ASP A 265 6.60 -11.71 -11.47
N GLY A 266 7.59 -12.55 -11.12
CA GLY A 266 7.39 -13.98 -10.89
C GLY A 266 6.49 -14.26 -9.68
N PHE A 267 6.71 -13.54 -8.59
CA PHE A 267 5.89 -13.66 -7.38
C PHE A 267 4.45 -13.23 -7.63
N ILE A 268 4.24 -12.11 -8.34
CA ILE A 268 2.91 -11.62 -8.72
C ILE A 268 2.18 -12.64 -9.59
N ARG A 269 2.85 -13.20 -10.61
CA ARG A 269 2.24 -14.24 -11.47
C ARG A 269 1.77 -15.45 -10.66
N GLN A 270 2.62 -15.97 -9.76
CA GLN A 270 2.24 -17.13 -8.94
C GLN A 270 1.06 -16.81 -8.01
N ARG A 271 1.07 -15.64 -7.35
CA ARG A 271 -0.05 -15.19 -6.50
C ARG A 271 -1.35 -15.08 -7.31
N ASN A 272 -1.29 -14.60 -8.53
CA ASN A 272 -2.47 -14.50 -9.40
C ASN A 272 -2.97 -15.88 -9.85
N LEU A 273 -2.10 -16.83 -10.18
CA LEU A 273 -2.48 -18.21 -10.48
C LEU A 273 -3.18 -18.88 -9.27
N ASN A 274 -2.63 -18.69 -8.08
CA ASN A 274 -3.26 -19.17 -6.85
C ASN A 274 -4.66 -18.56 -6.66
N TYR A 275 -4.79 -17.27 -6.96
CA TYR A 275 -6.07 -16.57 -6.86
C TYR A 275 -7.08 -17.06 -7.90
N ASP A 276 -6.67 -17.38 -9.13
CA ASP A 276 -7.53 -17.95 -10.17
C ASP A 276 -8.12 -19.29 -9.70
N ARG A 277 -7.27 -20.16 -9.16
CA ARG A 277 -7.71 -21.44 -8.59
C ARG A 277 -8.64 -21.26 -7.38
N PHE A 278 -8.32 -20.31 -6.50
CA PHE A 278 -9.19 -19.94 -5.38
C PHE A 278 -10.57 -19.45 -5.86
N LEU A 279 -10.63 -18.62 -6.91
CA LEU A 279 -11.89 -18.16 -7.48
C LEU A 279 -12.72 -19.33 -8.06
N GLU A 280 -12.10 -20.28 -8.76
CA GLU A 280 -12.78 -21.47 -9.26
C GLU A 280 -13.45 -22.26 -8.12
N ILE A 281 -12.75 -22.39 -6.98
CA ILE A 281 -13.28 -23.04 -5.79
C ILE A 281 -14.46 -22.24 -5.22
N CYS A 282 -14.31 -20.94 -5.01
CA CYS A 282 -15.33 -20.08 -4.41
C CYS A 282 -16.58 -19.95 -5.29
N ARG A 283 -16.45 -19.92 -6.61
CA ARG A 283 -17.56 -19.82 -7.57
C ARG A 283 -18.52 -21.00 -7.55
N ARG A 284 -18.19 -22.09 -6.89
CA ARG A 284 -19.13 -23.22 -6.66
C ARG A 284 -20.16 -22.89 -5.57
N TYR A 285 -19.92 -21.86 -4.78
CA TYR A 285 -20.76 -21.47 -3.65
C TYR A 285 -21.29 -20.02 -3.81
N PRO A 286 -21.99 -19.71 -4.91
CA PRO A 286 -22.40 -18.34 -5.20
C PRO A 286 -23.46 -17.81 -4.22
N GLU A 287 -24.22 -18.71 -3.55
CA GLU A 287 -25.19 -18.31 -2.52
C GLU A 287 -24.54 -17.99 -1.18
N GLU A 288 -23.30 -18.46 -0.96
CA GLU A 288 -22.59 -18.34 0.32
C GLU A 288 -21.54 -17.23 0.33
N LEU A 289 -20.90 -17.01 -0.82
CA LEU A 289 -19.72 -16.12 -0.93
C LEU A 289 -19.94 -15.00 -1.94
N VAL A 290 -19.42 -13.84 -1.61
CA VAL A 290 -19.14 -12.77 -2.57
C VAL A 290 -17.75 -13.02 -3.14
N THR A 291 -17.63 -13.13 -4.46
CA THR A 291 -16.36 -13.32 -5.16
C THR A 291 -15.99 -12.06 -5.92
N LEU A 292 -14.72 -11.69 -5.87
CA LEU A 292 -14.17 -10.55 -6.59
C LEU A 292 -13.23 -11.05 -7.68
N ASP A 293 -13.46 -10.62 -8.91
CA ASP A 293 -12.54 -10.87 -10.04
C ASP A 293 -12.19 -9.55 -10.72
N HIS A 294 -10.91 -9.23 -10.75
CA HIS A 294 -10.41 -8.02 -11.36
C HIS A 294 -9.25 -8.35 -12.30
N PRO A 295 -9.32 -8.00 -13.60
CA PRO A 295 -8.34 -8.42 -14.59
C PRO A 295 -6.92 -7.89 -14.36
N GLY A 296 -6.79 -6.72 -13.73
CA GLY A 296 -5.51 -6.10 -13.42
C GLY A 296 -4.99 -6.35 -12.01
N ARG A 297 -5.54 -7.33 -11.30
CA ARG A 297 -5.16 -7.60 -9.91
C ARG A 297 -3.70 -8.02 -9.77
N SER A 298 -3.15 -7.73 -8.61
CA SER A 298 -1.91 -8.30 -8.08
C SER A 298 -2.23 -8.88 -6.71
N SER A 299 -2.73 -10.12 -6.69
CA SER A 299 -3.34 -10.71 -5.50
C SER A 299 -2.41 -10.67 -4.28
N PHE A 300 -2.86 -10.03 -3.22
CA PHE A 300 -2.12 -9.92 -1.96
C PHE A 300 -2.44 -11.07 -1.01
N VAL A 301 -3.71 -11.43 -0.93
CA VAL A 301 -4.27 -12.47 -0.04
C VAL A 301 -5.38 -13.23 -0.77
N LEU A 302 -5.95 -14.27 -0.13
CA LEU A 302 -7.16 -14.96 -0.56
C LEU A 302 -8.31 -14.56 0.37
N PRO A 303 -9.16 -13.59 -0.03
CA PRO A 303 -10.23 -13.06 0.82
C PRO A 303 -11.49 -13.91 0.73
N PHE A 304 -12.09 -14.18 1.88
CA PHE A 304 -13.44 -14.72 2.01
C PHE A 304 -14.39 -13.62 2.46
N VAL A 305 -15.49 -13.45 1.75
CA VAL A 305 -16.58 -12.56 2.12
C VAL A 305 -17.86 -13.38 2.18
N MET A 306 -18.30 -13.71 3.39
CA MET A 306 -19.51 -14.47 3.62
C MET A 306 -20.74 -13.61 3.37
N LYS A 307 -21.74 -14.10 2.63
CA LYS A 307 -23.05 -13.45 2.54
C LYS A 307 -23.79 -13.51 3.87
N ASP A 308 -23.68 -14.65 4.56
CA ASP A 308 -24.19 -14.84 5.91
C ASP A 308 -23.03 -14.72 6.92
N GLY A 309 -23.04 -13.65 7.72
CA GLY A 309 -21.99 -13.37 8.72
C GLY A 309 -21.91 -14.41 9.85
N GLU A 310 -23.02 -15.13 10.13
CA GLU A 310 -23.03 -16.19 11.15
C GLU A 310 -22.16 -17.39 10.76
N LYS A 311 -21.95 -17.60 9.46
CA LYS A 311 -21.08 -18.66 8.94
C LYS A 311 -19.60 -18.36 9.02
N LYS A 312 -19.21 -17.09 9.21
CA LYS A 312 -17.79 -16.67 9.26
C LYS A 312 -17.01 -17.37 10.36
N GLN A 313 -17.47 -17.26 11.59
CA GLN A 313 -16.72 -17.81 12.75
C GLN A 313 -16.60 -19.33 12.69
N PRO A 314 -17.68 -20.11 12.41
CA PRO A 314 -17.58 -21.56 12.25
C PRO A 314 -16.63 -21.98 11.11
N PHE A 315 -16.69 -21.32 9.95
CA PHE A 315 -15.81 -21.64 8.82
C PHE A 315 -14.36 -21.27 9.11
N GLN A 316 -14.12 -20.10 9.70
CA GLN A 316 -12.77 -19.66 10.10
C GLN A 316 -12.17 -20.59 11.17
N ALA A 317 -12.98 -21.13 12.08
CA ALA A 317 -12.53 -22.11 13.05
C ALA A 317 -12.09 -23.42 12.35
N LEU A 318 -12.89 -23.95 11.42
CA LEU A 318 -12.53 -25.14 10.64
C LEU A 318 -11.21 -24.96 9.88
N ILE A 319 -11.01 -23.79 9.25
CA ILE A 319 -9.78 -23.44 8.53
C ILE A 319 -8.57 -23.44 9.50
N ARG A 320 -8.70 -22.80 10.67
CA ARG A 320 -7.63 -22.73 11.68
C ARG A 320 -7.28 -24.10 12.28
N GLU A 321 -8.29 -24.91 12.59
CA GLU A 321 -8.10 -26.29 13.08
C GLU A 321 -7.35 -27.16 12.07
N SER A 322 -7.51 -26.85 10.77
CA SER A 322 -6.79 -27.51 9.68
C SER A 322 -5.35 -26.98 9.46
N GLY A 323 -4.90 -26.05 10.30
CA GLY A 323 -3.54 -25.51 10.26
C GLY A 323 -3.37 -24.35 9.24
N ILE A 324 -4.44 -23.69 8.83
CA ILE A 324 -4.41 -22.52 7.94
C ILE A 324 -4.60 -21.25 8.76
N GLU A 325 -3.61 -20.35 8.75
CA GLU A 325 -3.73 -19.06 9.40
C GLU A 325 -4.71 -18.14 8.67
N SER A 326 -5.47 -17.37 9.44
CA SER A 326 -6.42 -16.40 8.93
C SER A 326 -6.44 -15.12 9.75
N ARG A 327 -6.81 -14.00 9.11
CA ARG A 327 -6.97 -12.70 9.76
C ARG A 327 -8.26 -12.02 9.31
N PRO A 328 -8.79 -11.07 10.12
CA PRO A 328 -9.85 -10.18 9.65
C PRO A 328 -9.46 -9.49 8.33
N LEU A 329 -10.43 -9.09 7.53
CA LEU A 329 -10.17 -8.36 6.30
C LEU A 329 -9.55 -6.99 6.65
N ILE A 330 -8.24 -6.87 6.50
CA ILE A 330 -7.42 -5.73 6.93
C ILE A 330 -7.70 -5.38 8.41
N SER A 331 -8.25 -4.19 8.69
CA SER A 331 -8.70 -3.76 10.02
C SER A 331 -10.22 -3.93 10.22
N GLY A 332 -10.94 -4.47 9.22
CA GLY A 332 -12.39 -4.31 9.14
C GLY A 332 -12.78 -2.85 8.94
N ASN A 333 -13.95 -2.43 9.39
CA ASN A 333 -14.30 -1.00 9.45
C ASN A 333 -13.39 -0.30 10.45
N LEU A 334 -12.45 0.52 9.94
CA LEU A 334 -11.46 1.22 10.75
C LEU A 334 -12.10 2.18 11.75
N LEU A 335 -13.30 2.70 11.44
CA LEU A 335 -14.04 3.62 12.31
C LEU A 335 -14.58 2.96 13.58
N GLN A 336 -14.62 1.63 13.64
CA GLN A 336 -14.95 0.89 14.85
C GLN A 336 -13.76 0.76 15.82
N GLN A 337 -12.55 1.15 15.38
CA GLN A 337 -11.39 1.17 16.27
C GLN A 337 -11.50 2.31 17.29
N PRO A 338 -11.08 2.13 18.55
CA PRO A 338 -11.29 3.10 19.62
C PRO A 338 -10.82 4.52 19.31
N PHE A 339 -9.69 4.67 18.60
CA PHE A 339 -9.11 5.99 18.30
C PHE A 339 -9.84 6.76 17.18
N LEU A 340 -10.69 6.08 16.39
CA LEU A 340 -11.50 6.69 15.32
C LEU A 340 -13.00 6.63 15.58
N ASN A 341 -13.43 6.03 16.70
CA ASN A 341 -14.85 5.82 16.98
C ASN A 341 -15.68 7.12 16.97
N LYS A 342 -15.07 8.26 17.29
CA LYS A 342 -15.72 9.58 17.20
C LYS A 342 -16.17 9.97 15.77
N TYR A 343 -15.64 9.36 14.74
CA TYR A 343 -16.02 9.57 13.34
C TYR A 343 -17.06 8.55 12.84
N TYR A 344 -17.34 7.51 13.63
CA TYR A 344 -18.28 6.47 13.24
C TYR A 344 -19.73 6.96 13.40
N VAL A 345 -20.49 6.86 12.32
CA VAL A 345 -21.93 7.11 12.29
C VAL A 345 -22.63 5.86 11.77
N PRO A 346 -23.46 5.20 12.60
CA PRO A 346 -24.19 4.00 12.17
C PRO A 346 -25.05 4.26 10.91
N GLY A 347 -25.05 3.30 9.97
CA GLY A 347 -25.80 3.40 8.73
C GLY A 347 -25.15 4.28 7.64
N GLN A 348 -23.93 4.77 7.86
CA GLN A 348 -23.16 5.50 6.84
C GLN A 348 -22.02 4.66 6.21
N TYR A 349 -21.72 3.50 6.78
CA TYR A 349 -20.59 2.65 6.38
C TYR A 349 -21.03 1.19 6.32
N ASP A 350 -22.15 0.94 5.64
CA ASP A 350 -22.84 -0.36 5.67
C ASP A 350 -22.00 -1.48 5.04
N VAL A 351 -21.25 -1.17 3.96
CA VAL A 351 -20.36 -2.14 3.31
C VAL A 351 -19.13 -2.42 4.16
N ALA A 352 -18.47 -1.40 4.71
CA ALA A 352 -17.34 -1.58 5.62
C ALA A 352 -17.77 -2.34 6.90
N ASP A 353 -18.96 -2.08 7.44
CA ASP A 353 -19.54 -2.81 8.57
C ASP A 353 -19.85 -4.27 8.20
N MET A 354 -20.38 -4.51 7.01
CA MET A 354 -20.63 -5.86 6.52
C MET A 354 -19.31 -6.62 6.36
N LEU A 355 -18.30 -6.02 5.72
CA LEU A 355 -16.98 -6.63 5.56
C LEU A 355 -16.30 -6.89 6.91
N HIS A 356 -16.44 -5.98 7.88
CA HIS A 356 -15.96 -6.20 9.25
C HIS A 356 -16.55 -7.46 9.89
N ARG A 357 -17.87 -7.64 9.77
CA ARG A 357 -18.57 -8.78 10.35
C ARG A 357 -18.33 -10.08 9.58
N ASN A 358 -18.35 -10.00 8.24
CA ASN A 358 -18.53 -11.16 7.37
C ASN A 358 -17.24 -11.62 6.69
N ALA A 359 -16.19 -10.80 6.67
CA ALA A 359 -15.00 -11.09 5.86
C ALA A 359 -13.76 -11.41 6.69
N PHE A 360 -12.88 -12.23 6.10
CA PHE A 360 -11.55 -12.56 6.59
C PHE A 360 -10.67 -12.97 5.41
N TYR A 361 -9.37 -13.15 5.60
CA TYR A 361 -8.47 -13.67 4.58
C TYR A 361 -7.51 -14.72 5.10
N ILE A 362 -6.97 -15.52 4.18
CA ILE A 362 -5.84 -16.43 4.38
C ILE A 362 -4.66 -15.99 3.51
N GLY A 363 -3.47 -16.51 3.81
CA GLY A 363 -2.24 -16.12 3.11
C GLY A 363 -2.24 -16.51 1.65
N ASN A 364 -1.72 -15.63 0.81
CA ASN A 364 -1.34 -15.92 -0.57
C ASN A 364 0.12 -15.50 -0.79
N ASN A 365 0.94 -16.39 -1.26
CA ASN A 365 2.34 -16.14 -1.60
C ASN A 365 2.81 -17.14 -2.66
N GLN A 366 4.06 -16.98 -3.16
CA GLN A 366 4.61 -17.84 -4.21
C GLN A 366 4.84 -19.30 -3.80
N PHE A 367 4.71 -19.65 -2.53
CA PHE A 367 4.86 -21.03 -2.02
C PHE A 367 3.50 -21.74 -1.83
N VAL A 368 2.39 -21.03 -2.02
CA VAL A 368 1.06 -21.66 -2.11
C VAL A 368 1.04 -22.49 -3.39
N ASN A 369 0.66 -23.76 -3.28
CA ASN A 369 0.64 -24.74 -4.35
C ASN A 369 -0.74 -25.41 -4.47
N GLU A 370 -0.91 -26.23 -5.49
CA GLU A 370 -2.16 -26.96 -5.75
C GLU A 370 -2.59 -27.85 -4.55
N ASP A 371 -1.65 -28.53 -3.88
CA ASP A 371 -1.97 -29.38 -2.73
C ASP A 371 -2.66 -28.59 -1.60
N ARG A 372 -2.18 -27.35 -1.34
CA ARG A 372 -2.79 -26.46 -0.35
C ARG A 372 -4.19 -26.03 -0.78
N LEU A 373 -4.35 -25.67 -2.05
CA LEU A 373 -5.65 -25.27 -2.61
C LEU A 373 -6.64 -26.42 -2.67
N ASP A 374 -6.19 -27.67 -2.92
CA ASP A 374 -7.04 -28.86 -2.86
C ASP A 374 -7.50 -29.17 -1.43
N VAL A 375 -6.64 -28.96 -0.42
CA VAL A 375 -7.06 -29.02 0.98
C VAL A 375 -8.13 -28.00 1.29
N LEU A 376 -7.95 -26.75 0.83
CA LEU A 376 -8.95 -25.68 0.99
C LEU A 376 -10.28 -26.07 0.32
N ASP A 377 -10.24 -26.62 -0.89
CA ASP A 377 -11.41 -27.14 -1.60
C ASP A 377 -12.15 -28.21 -0.79
N GLY A 378 -11.41 -29.17 -0.22
CA GLY A 378 -11.98 -30.20 0.65
C GLY A 378 -12.69 -29.63 1.88
N LEU A 379 -12.10 -28.62 2.52
CA LEU A 379 -12.69 -27.93 3.68
C LEU A 379 -13.96 -27.16 3.30
N MET A 380 -13.96 -26.51 2.14
CA MET A 380 -15.13 -25.79 1.65
C MET A 380 -16.30 -26.76 1.34
N ARG A 381 -16.03 -27.89 0.70
CA ARG A 381 -17.03 -28.95 0.51
C ARG A 381 -17.55 -29.48 1.84
N GLN A 382 -16.67 -29.79 2.78
CA GLN A 382 -17.06 -30.26 4.12
C GLN A 382 -17.98 -29.26 4.84
N PHE A 383 -17.83 -27.97 4.59
CA PHE A 383 -18.58 -26.91 5.28
C PHE A 383 -19.88 -26.54 4.57
N PHE A 384 -19.85 -26.38 3.24
CA PHE A 384 -20.96 -25.83 2.47
C PHE A 384 -21.88 -26.89 1.80
N ASP A 385 -21.40 -28.12 1.55
CA ASP A 385 -22.20 -29.19 0.92
C ASP A 385 -23.07 -29.98 1.94
N ARG A 386 -23.25 -29.44 3.16
CA ARG A 386 -24.04 -30.06 4.25
C ARG A 386 -25.53 -29.76 4.14
#